data_057ab583a11f9021e2e3e6f739a61775
#
_entry.id   057ab583a11f9021e2e3e6f739a61775
#
_cell.length_a   1.000
_cell.length_b   1.000
_cell.length_c   1.000
_cell.angle_alpha   90.00
_cell.angle_beta   90.00
_cell.angle_gamma   90.00
#
_symmetry.space_group_name_H-M   'P 1'
#
loop_
_entity.id
_entity.type
_entity.pdbx_description
1 polymer ?
#
loop_
_entity_poly.entity_id
_entity_poly.type
_entity_poly.pdbx_seq_one_letter_code
_entity_poly.pdbx_strand_id
1 'polypeptide(L)'
;MNSFIIQKYIERPLLINKRKFDIRVWVLVNHTGKWYFFKEGYLRTSGSDFKLDDSNPDDQYVHLTNNAVQRHAENYGEFEEGNQLSFKQFQNYLDKHYSDKNINFYEDWLPKMKQMVKHSLMAARRKLNPNNIKLCFELFGYDFIMDEDFNWWLIEVNTNPCLEESSLLLKYYLRRMVDDMLNKLAALGME
;
A
#
# COMPACT_ATOMS: atom_id res chain seq x y z
N MET A 1 -28.96 -8.37 -0.66
CA MET A 1 -28.25 -8.51 -1.96
C MET A 1 -26.78 -8.30 -1.68
N ASN A 2 -25.92 -9.23 -2.09
CA ASN A 2 -24.49 -9.05 -2.00
C ASN A 2 -24.05 -8.11 -3.13
N SER A 3 -23.33 -7.05 -2.77
CA SER A 3 -22.73 -6.13 -3.75
C SER A 3 -21.35 -6.65 -4.11
N PHE A 4 -21.02 -6.66 -5.39
CA PHE A 4 -19.71 -7.05 -5.91
C PHE A 4 -19.08 -5.86 -6.63
N ILE A 5 -17.75 -5.76 -6.57
CA ILE A 5 -16.97 -4.81 -7.36
C ILE A 5 -16.25 -5.62 -8.42
N ILE A 6 -16.39 -5.20 -9.67
CA ILE A 6 -15.68 -5.79 -10.82
C ILE A 6 -14.62 -4.78 -11.25
N GLN A 7 -13.35 -5.20 -11.25
CA GLN A 7 -12.22 -4.39 -11.68
C GLN A 7 -11.46 -5.11 -12.80
N LYS A 8 -10.96 -4.32 -13.78
CA LYS A 8 -10.02 -4.87 -14.75
C LYS A 8 -8.74 -5.25 -14.02
N TYR A 9 -8.28 -6.48 -14.24
CA TYR A 9 -7.01 -6.96 -13.70
C TYR A 9 -5.81 -6.27 -14.38
N ILE A 10 -4.74 -6.01 -13.64
CA ILE A 10 -3.47 -5.53 -14.20
C ILE A 10 -2.65 -6.76 -14.60
N GLU A 11 -2.73 -7.09 -15.87
CA GLU A 11 -2.20 -8.33 -16.45
C GLU A 11 -0.67 -8.34 -16.56
N ARG A 12 -0.07 -7.15 -16.67
CA ARG A 12 1.37 -6.96 -16.79
C ARG A 12 1.89 -6.05 -15.65
N PRO A 13 1.87 -6.55 -14.39
CA PRO A 13 2.40 -5.79 -13.28
C PRO A 13 3.92 -5.71 -13.35
N LEU A 14 4.50 -4.64 -12.81
CA LEU A 14 5.92 -4.63 -12.51
C LEU A 14 6.22 -5.71 -11.47
N LEU A 15 7.32 -6.45 -11.67
CA LEU A 15 7.67 -7.57 -10.81
C LEU A 15 8.99 -7.32 -10.08
N ILE A 16 9.10 -7.83 -8.86
CA ILE A 16 10.36 -7.95 -8.11
C ILE A 16 10.78 -9.41 -8.13
N ASN A 17 11.92 -9.70 -8.77
CA ASN A 17 12.42 -11.07 -8.92
C ASN A 17 11.34 -12.03 -9.42
N LYS A 18 10.64 -11.63 -10.50
CA LYS A 18 9.50 -12.34 -11.12
C LYS A 18 8.23 -12.46 -10.27
N ARG A 19 8.20 -11.90 -9.08
CA ARG A 19 7.05 -11.97 -8.16
C ARG A 19 6.24 -10.68 -8.20
N LYS A 20 4.92 -10.80 -8.13
CA LYS A 20 4.00 -9.68 -8.03
C LYS A 20 4.17 -8.97 -6.68
N PHE A 21 3.98 -7.67 -6.67
CA PHE A 21 3.94 -6.88 -5.46
C PHE A 21 2.88 -5.77 -5.54
N ASP A 22 2.48 -5.29 -4.40
CA ASP A 22 1.75 -4.06 -4.23
C ASP A 22 2.40 -3.19 -3.15
N ILE A 23 1.95 -1.95 -3.02
CA ILE A 23 2.49 -0.99 -2.06
C ILE A 23 1.39 -0.52 -1.12
N ARG A 24 1.59 -0.72 0.18
CA ARG A 24 0.76 -0.19 1.25
C ARG A 24 1.34 1.11 1.79
N VAL A 25 0.50 2.14 1.86
CA VAL A 25 0.80 3.39 2.58
C VAL A 25 -0.35 3.76 3.51
N TRP A 26 -0.07 4.60 4.52
CA TRP A 26 -1.07 5.06 5.48
C TRP A 26 -1.33 6.55 5.33
N VAL A 27 -2.61 6.91 5.44
CA VAL A 27 -3.08 8.29 5.32
C VAL A 27 -4.06 8.57 6.44
N LEU A 28 -3.72 9.54 7.30
CA LEU A 28 -4.61 10.05 8.34
C LEU A 28 -5.45 11.20 7.78
N VAL A 29 -6.74 11.18 8.02
CA VAL A 29 -7.66 12.27 7.69
C VAL A 29 -8.40 12.71 8.96
N ASN A 30 -8.39 14.01 9.27
CA ASN A 30 -9.10 14.54 10.42
C ASN A 30 -10.49 15.09 10.06
N HIS A 31 -11.25 15.48 11.06
CA HIS A 31 -12.62 16.02 10.91
C HIS A 31 -12.74 17.27 10.05
N THR A 32 -11.66 18.03 9.85
CA THR A 32 -11.66 19.21 8.96
C THR A 32 -11.39 18.85 7.50
N GLY A 33 -11.09 17.57 7.22
CA GLY A 33 -10.69 17.09 5.90
C GLY A 33 -9.21 17.34 5.59
N LYS A 34 -8.41 17.80 6.58
CA LYS A 34 -6.96 17.86 6.44
C LYS A 34 -6.40 16.43 6.51
N TRP A 35 -5.49 16.13 5.61
CA TRP A 35 -4.90 14.80 5.52
C TRP A 35 -3.38 14.84 5.65
N TYR A 36 -2.84 13.72 6.14
CA TYR A 36 -1.41 13.54 6.39
C TYR A 36 -1.00 12.19 5.82
N PHE A 37 -0.01 12.21 4.95
CA PHE A 37 0.56 11.01 4.37
C PHE A 37 1.77 10.59 5.21
N PHE A 38 1.76 9.37 5.75
CA PHE A 38 2.93 8.86 6.45
C PHE A 38 4.05 8.61 5.44
N LYS A 39 5.23 9.13 5.72
CA LYS A 39 6.34 9.17 4.75
C LYS A 39 6.91 7.79 4.38
N GLU A 40 6.64 6.79 5.18
CA GLU A 40 7.04 5.41 4.97
C GLU A 40 5.83 4.57 4.59
N GLY A 41 6.10 3.55 3.84
CA GLY A 41 5.17 2.50 3.46
C GLY A 41 5.97 1.26 3.17
N TYR A 42 5.35 0.23 2.68
CA TYR A 42 6.03 -1.01 2.40
C TYR A 42 5.41 -1.74 1.22
N LEU A 43 6.22 -2.58 0.59
CA LEU A 43 5.79 -3.49 -0.46
C LEU A 43 5.38 -4.81 0.17
N ARG A 44 4.34 -5.42 -0.37
CA ARG A 44 3.94 -6.80 -0.08
C ARG A 44 4.19 -7.62 -1.33
N THR A 45 4.96 -8.69 -1.22
CA THR A 45 5.33 -9.54 -2.35
C THR A 45 4.59 -10.86 -2.31
N SER A 46 4.26 -11.41 -3.47
CA SER A 46 3.82 -12.80 -3.56
C SER A 46 4.98 -13.74 -3.24
N GLY A 47 4.68 -14.92 -2.69
CA GLY A 47 5.66 -15.96 -2.44
C GLY A 47 6.06 -16.72 -3.71
N SER A 48 5.26 -16.65 -4.78
CA SER A 48 5.43 -17.41 -6.01
C SER A 48 5.69 -16.50 -7.21
N ASP A 49 6.37 -17.03 -8.23
CA ASP A 49 6.58 -16.34 -9.50
C ASP A 49 5.23 -16.01 -10.15
N PHE A 50 5.10 -14.79 -10.61
CA PHE A 50 3.89 -14.33 -11.30
C PHE A 50 3.78 -15.01 -12.67
N LYS A 51 2.66 -15.65 -12.91
CA LYS A 51 2.26 -16.24 -14.18
C LYS A 51 0.80 -15.91 -14.42
N LEU A 52 0.52 -15.48 -15.62
CA LEU A 52 -0.85 -15.31 -16.11
C LEU A 52 -1.08 -16.40 -17.15
N ASP A 53 -1.44 -17.58 -16.69
CA ASP A 53 -1.79 -18.71 -17.57
C ASP A 53 -3.17 -19.27 -17.19
N ASP A 54 -3.81 -19.92 -18.17
CA ASP A 54 -5.13 -20.51 -17.98
C ASP A 54 -5.09 -21.80 -17.15
N SER A 55 -3.89 -22.30 -16.80
CA SER A 55 -3.72 -23.57 -16.10
C SER A 55 -4.08 -23.48 -14.61
N ASN A 56 -3.94 -22.32 -14.00
CA ASN A 56 -4.27 -22.09 -12.60
C ASN A 56 -4.67 -20.62 -12.31
N PRO A 57 -5.79 -20.13 -12.89
CA PRO A 57 -6.22 -18.74 -12.74
C PRO A 57 -6.60 -18.38 -11.30
N ASP A 58 -6.87 -19.39 -10.46
CA ASP A 58 -7.30 -19.22 -9.08
C ASP A 58 -6.17 -19.35 -8.06
N ASP A 59 -4.89 -19.40 -8.50
CA ASP A 59 -3.76 -19.45 -7.57
C ASP A 59 -3.61 -18.14 -6.80
N GLN A 60 -4.26 -18.10 -5.64
CA GLN A 60 -4.25 -16.94 -4.76
C GLN A 60 -2.84 -16.53 -4.32
N TYR A 61 -1.88 -17.44 -4.23
CA TYR A 61 -0.51 -17.14 -3.81
C TYR A 61 0.33 -16.45 -4.89
N VAL A 62 -0.10 -16.55 -6.15
CA VAL A 62 0.48 -15.81 -7.27
C VAL A 62 -0.15 -14.42 -7.40
N HIS A 63 -1.47 -14.33 -7.21
CA HIS A 63 -2.25 -13.14 -7.54
C HIS A 63 -2.48 -12.18 -6.37
N LEU A 64 -2.59 -12.68 -5.14
CA LEU A 64 -2.86 -11.88 -3.94
C LEU A 64 -1.61 -11.72 -3.10
N THR A 65 -1.24 -10.47 -2.82
CA THR A 65 -0.02 -10.10 -2.08
C THR A 65 -0.26 -9.79 -0.62
N ASN A 66 -1.54 -9.74 -0.19
CA ASN A 66 -1.90 -9.43 1.18
C ASN A 66 -1.46 -10.53 2.17
N ASN A 67 -0.95 -10.10 3.34
CA ASN A 67 -0.39 -11.00 4.36
C ASN A 67 -1.38 -12.07 4.83
N ALA A 68 -2.69 -11.74 4.89
CA ALA A 68 -3.71 -12.71 5.31
C ALA A 68 -3.76 -13.97 4.41
N VAL A 69 -3.38 -13.83 3.14
CA VAL A 69 -3.26 -14.95 2.20
C VAL A 69 -1.86 -15.53 2.26
N GLN A 70 -0.84 -14.70 2.06
CA GLN A 70 0.55 -15.14 1.89
C GLN A 70 1.10 -15.92 3.08
N ARG A 71 0.69 -15.60 4.32
CA ARG A 71 1.13 -16.34 5.52
C ARG A 71 0.78 -17.83 5.54
N HIS A 72 -0.07 -18.28 4.64
CA HIS A 72 -0.45 -19.68 4.47
C HIS A 72 0.29 -20.38 3.33
N ALA A 73 1.10 -19.64 2.56
CA ALA A 73 1.92 -20.20 1.50
C ALA A 73 3.13 -20.94 2.08
N GLU A 74 3.54 -22.05 1.45
CA GLU A 74 4.69 -22.85 1.89
C GLU A 74 5.99 -22.06 1.90
N ASN A 75 6.16 -21.12 0.98
CA ASN A 75 7.34 -20.29 0.80
C ASN A 75 7.22 -18.90 1.46
N TYR A 76 6.30 -18.73 2.43
CA TYR A 76 6.16 -17.47 3.15
C TYR A 76 7.42 -17.09 3.93
N GLY A 77 7.93 -15.89 3.70
CA GLY A 77 9.13 -15.39 4.37
C GLY A 77 10.45 -15.91 3.81
N GLU A 78 10.43 -16.74 2.76
CA GLU A 78 11.64 -17.32 2.17
C GLU A 78 12.55 -16.26 1.52
N PHE A 79 11.97 -15.27 0.86
CA PHE A 79 12.70 -14.23 0.13
C PHE A 79 12.92 -12.98 0.96
N GLU A 80 11.86 -12.51 1.61
CA GLU A 80 11.86 -11.36 2.52
C GLU A 80 11.07 -11.71 3.78
N GLU A 81 11.52 -11.26 4.95
CA GLU A 81 10.79 -11.48 6.20
C GLU A 81 9.33 -11.00 6.07
N GLY A 82 8.39 -11.93 6.24
CA GLY A 82 6.96 -11.66 6.10
C GLY A 82 6.51 -11.24 4.69
N ASN A 83 7.29 -11.55 3.64
CA ASN A 83 7.06 -11.11 2.26
C ASN A 83 6.92 -9.58 2.15
N GLN A 84 7.77 -8.83 2.87
CA GLN A 84 7.67 -7.38 2.97
C GLN A 84 9.01 -6.70 2.69
N LEU A 85 8.96 -5.60 1.94
CA LEU A 85 10.11 -4.76 1.61
C LEU A 85 9.85 -3.31 1.98
N SER A 86 10.87 -2.63 2.52
CA SER A 86 10.86 -1.19 2.71
C SER A 86 11.02 -0.45 1.37
N PHE A 87 10.65 0.82 1.33
CA PHE A 87 10.93 1.69 0.18
C PHE A 87 12.43 1.79 -0.13
N LYS A 88 13.29 1.74 0.90
CA LYS A 88 14.74 1.74 0.71
C LYS A 88 15.23 0.47 0.00
N GLN A 89 14.72 -0.70 0.40
CA GLN A 89 15.05 -1.96 -0.28
C GLN A 89 14.54 -1.96 -1.71
N PHE A 90 13.36 -1.39 -1.96
CA PHE A 90 12.83 -1.23 -3.30
C PHE A 90 13.68 -0.27 -4.15
N GLN A 91 14.12 0.87 -3.61
CA GLN A 91 15.06 1.75 -4.32
C GLN A 91 16.35 1.01 -4.68
N ASN A 92 16.94 0.27 -3.74
CA ASN A 92 18.14 -0.51 -4.03
C ASN A 92 17.90 -1.55 -5.16
N TYR A 93 16.70 -2.13 -5.22
CA TYR A 93 16.30 -3.03 -6.30
C TYR A 93 16.22 -2.28 -7.65
N LEU A 94 15.62 -1.09 -7.67
CA LEU A 94 15.55 -0.24 -8.87
C LEU A 94 16.94 0.18 -9.36
N ASP A 95 17.82 0.60 -8.46
CA ASP A 95 19.18 0.99 -8.79
C ASP A 95 19.97 -0.15 -9.43
N LYS A 96 19.71 -1.37 -8.98
CA LYS A 96 20.39 -2.57 -9.49
C LYS A 96 19.83 -3.07 -10.83
N HIS A 97 18.50 -3.08 -10.98
CA HIS A 97 17.82 -3.75 -12.10
C HIS A 97 17.31 -2.80 -13.18
N TYR A 98 17.22 -1.49 -12.87
CA TYR A 98 16.71 -0.43 -13.74
C TYR A 98 17.63 0.79 -13.73
N SER A 99 18.95 0.57 -13.59
CA SER A 99 19.95 1.64 -13.52
C SER A 99 19.95 2.55 -14.75
N ASP A 100 19.62 2.01 -15.93
CA ASP A 100 19.46 2.74 -17.18
C ASP A 100 18.28 3.73 -17.18
N LYS A 101 17.30 3.53 -16.32
CA LYS A 101 16.12 4.39 -16.17
C LYS A 101 16.34 5.55 -15.20
N ASN A 102 17.38 5.49 -14.37
CA ASN A 102 17.72 6.51 -13.36
C ASN A 102 16.49 6.93 -12.49
N ILE A 103 15.73 5.95 -12.01
CA ILE A 103 14.49 6.17 -11.27
C ILE A 103 14.80 6.44 -9.79
N ASN A 104 14.35 7.56 -9.26
CA ASN A 104 14.32 7.83 -7.82
C ASN A 104 12.90 7.66 -7.29
N PHE A 105 12.65 6.58 -6.52
CA PHE A 105 11.33 6.29 -5.96
C PHE A 105 10.77 7.48 -5.17
N TYR A 106 11.59 8.15 -4.37
CA TYR A 106 11.16 9.21 -3.48
C TYR A 106 10.82 10.52 -4.20
N GLU A 107 11.52 10.82 -5.29
CA GLU A 107 11.37 12.05 -6.07
C GLU A 107 10.41 11.88 -7.25
N ASP A 108 10.43 10.72 -7.90
CA ASP A 108 9.65 10.49 -9.12
C ASP A 108 8.30 9.82 -8.85
N TRP A 109 8.26 8.86 -7.92
CA TRP A 109 7.11 7.97 -7.76
C TRP A 109 6.26 8.25 -6.52
N LEU A 110 6.87 8.49 -5.37
CA LEU A 110 6.15 8.81 -4.15
C LEU A 110 5.26 10.08 -4.27
N PRO A 111 5.68 11.16 -4.98
CA PRO A 111 4.79 12.30 -5.24
C PRO A 111 3.56 11.95 -6.08
N LYS A 112 3.68 11.04 -7.06
CA LYS A 112 2.54 10.56 -7.87
C LYS A 112 1.52 9.84 -7.00
N MET A 113 1.96 8.96 -6.11
CA MET A 113 1.08 8.29 -5.15
C MET A 113 0.36 9.29 -4.24
N LYS A 114 1.07 10.31 -3.71
CA LYS A 114 0.47 11.40 -2.91
C LYS A 114 -0.58 12.19 -3.70
N GLN A 115 -0.35 12.41 -5.00
CA GLN A 115 -1.31 13.08 -5.86
C GLN A 115 -2.57 12.23 -6.05
N MET A 116 -2.45 10.91 -6.24
CA MET A 116 -3.59 10.00 -6.35
C MET A 116 -4.40 9.96 -5.05
N VAL A 117 -3.73 9.92 -3.88
CA VAL A 117 -4.38 10.07 -2.57
C VAL A 117 -5.16 11.36 -2.49
N LYS A 118 -4.55 12.50 -2.85
CA LYS A 118 -5.23 13.80 -2.88
C LYS A 118 -6.49 13.77 -3.74
N HIS A 119 -6.41 13.22 -4.95
CA HIS A 119 -7.56 13.15 -5.86
C HIS A 119 -8.68 12.27 -5.32
N SER A 120 -8.36 11.10 -4.74
CA SER A 120 -9.36 10.21 -4.14
C SER A 120 -10.07 10.87 -2.95
N LEU A 121 -9.33 11.53 -2.07
CA LEU A 121 -9.89 12.26 -0.92
C LEU A 121 -10.75 13.45 -1.37
N MET A 122 -10.34 14.18 -2.40
CA MET A 122 -11.16 15.25 -2.98
C MET A 122 -12.47 14.72 -3.56
N ALA A 123 -12.44 13.59 -4.26
CA ALA A 123 -13.63 12.94 -4.81
C ALA A 123 -14.58 12.47 -3.70
N ALA A 124 -14.04 11.93 -2.60
CA ALA A 124 -14.79 11.42 -1.46
C ALA A 124 -15.21 12.51 -0.45
N ARG A 125 -14.72 13.75 -0.56
CA ARG A 125 -14.81 14.81 0.47
C ARG A 125 -16.19 14.98 1.10
N ARG A 126 -17.25 14.93 0.28
CA ARG A 126 -18.63 15.11 0.75
C ARG A 126 -19.16 13.91 1.55
N LYS A 127 -18.50 12.75 1.44
CA LYS A 127 -18.90 11.49 2.09
C LYS A 127 -18.06 11.14 3.30
N LEU A 128 -16.86 11.74 3.45
CA LEU A 128 -15.93 11.41 4.54
C LEU A 128 -16.48 11.86 5.92
N ASN A 129 -17.10 13.03 6.00
CA ASN A 129 -17.72 13.52 7.25
C ASN A 129 -19.01 14.31 6.93
N PRO A 130 -20.07 13.63 6.46
CA PRO A 130 -21.29 14.29 5.99
C PRO A 130 -22.04 15.06 7.09
N ASN A 131 -21.87 14.62 8.34
CA ASN A 131 -22.55 15.17 9.50
C ASN A 131 -21.72 16.23 10.25
N ASN A 132 -20.53 16.60 9.73
CA ASN A 132 -19.59 17.52 10.35
C ASN A 132 -19.26 17.18 11.82
N ILE A 133 -19.10 15.89 12.11
CA ILE A 133 -18.69 15.40 13.44
C ILE A 133 -17.34 16.01 13.77
N LYS A 134 -17.23 16.62 14.95
CA LYS A 134 -15.99 17.22 15.43
C LYS A 134 -15.15 16.18 16.18
N LEU A 135 -13.85 16.42 16.27
CA LEU A 135 -12.90 15.59 17.02
C LEU A 135 -12.93 14.12 16.59
N CYS A 136 -13.08 13.88 15.29
CA CYS A 136 -12.97 12.56 14.71
C CYS A 136 -11.86 12.50 13.65
N PHE A 137 -11.37 11.31 13.42
CA PHE A 137 -10.36 11.04 12.40
C PHE A 137 -10.57 9.65 11.81
N GLU A 138 -9.93 9.41 10.68
CA GLU A 138 -9.87 8.10 10.05
C GLU A 138 -8.46 7.82 9.57
N LEU A 139 -7.99 6.59 9.81
CA LEU A 139 -6.75 6.09 9.26
C LEU A 139 -7.05 5.18 8.08
N PHE A 140 -6.56 5.57 6.91
CA PHE A 140 -6.73 4.80 5.68
C PHE A 140 -5.46 4.04 5.31
N GLY A 141 -5.64 2.80 4.83
CA GLY A 141 -4.61 2.04 4.11
C GLY A 141 -4.87 2.12 2.61
N TYR A 142 -3.95 2.71 1.88
CA TYR A 142 -3.99 2.81 0.42
C TYR A 142 -3.13 1.72 -0.20
N ASP A 143 -3.67 0.99 -1.15
CA ASP A 143 -2.98 -0.06 -1.88
C ASP A 143 -2.78 0.33 -3.33
N PHE A 144 -1.52 0.36 -3.76
CA PHE A 144 -1.12 0.72 -5.11
C PHE A 144 -0.42 -0.45 -5.79
N ILE A 145 -0.58 -0.53 -7.10
CA ILE A 145 0.22 -1.40 -7.97
C ILE A 145 0.82 -0.58 -9.10
N MET A 146 1.95 -1.04 -9.61
CA MET A 146 2.60 -0.49 -10.78
C MET A 146 2.59 -1.54 -11.90
N ASP A 147 2.32 -1.11 -13.13
CA ASP A 147 2.47 -1.96 -14.30
C ASP A 147 3.92 -1.93 -14.87
N GLU A 148 4.21 -2.77 -15.84
CA GLU A 148 5.53 -2.88 -16.47
C GLU A 148 5.96 -1.62 -17.24
N ASP A 149 4.99 -0.75 -17.60
CA ASP A 149 5.22 0.54 -18.25
C ASP A 149 5.41 1.69 -17.23
N PHE A 150 5.54 1.35 -15.91
CA PHE A 150 5.69 2.27 -14.79
C PHE A 150 4.49 3.19 -14.55
N ASN A 151 3.28 2.79 -14.95
CA ASN A 151 2.05 3.49 -14.59
C ASN A 151 1.57 3.03 -13.21
N TRP A 152 1.13 3.99 -12.39
CA TRP A 152 0.56 3.75 -11.07
C TRP A 152 -0.94 3.54 -11.14
N TRP A 153 -1.41 2.55 -10.41
CA TRP A 153 -2.81 2.23 -10.25
C TRP A 153 -3.18 2.17 -8.76
N LEU A 154 -4.23 2.89 -8.36
CA LEU A 154 -4.83 2.73 -7.05
C LEU A 154 -5.76 1.52 -7.09
N ILE A 155 -5.48 0.50 -6.27
CA ILE A 155 -6.29 -0.73 -6.21
C ILE A 155 -7.48 -0.51 -5.30
N GLU A 156 -7.22 -0.11 -4.05
CA GLU A 156 -8.25 0.05 -3.02
C GLU A 156 -7.84 1.04 -1.94
N VAL A 157 -8.85 1.47 -1.17
CA VAL A 157 -8.67 2.29 0.03
C VAL A 157 -9.38 1.58 1.18
N ASN A 158 -8.61 1.12 2.16
CA ASN A 158 -9.10 0.41 3.32
C ASN A 158 -9.37 1.38 4.47
N THR A 159 -10.58 1.39 5.01
CA THR A 159 -11.00 2.23 6.16
C THR A 159 -10.60 1.65 7.52
N ASN A 160 -10.18 0.40 7.55
CA ASN A 160 -9.68 -0.28 8.75
C ASN A 160 -8.43 -1.09 8.38
N PRO A 161 -7.29 -0.41 8.10
CA PRO A 161 -6.07 -1.09 7.71
C PRO A 161 -5.57 -1.98 8.85
N CYS A 162 -5.15 -3.20 8.51
CA CYS A 162 -4.51 -4.09 9.47
C CYS A 162 -3.22 -3.45 10.00
N LEU A 163 -3.07 -3.41 11.32
CA LEU A 163 -1.91 -2.90 12.04
C LEU A 163 -1.16 -4.02 12.79
N GLU A 164 -1.17 -5.23 12.25
CA GLU A 164 -0.46 -6.38 12.80
C GLU A 164 1.04 -6.25 12.55
N GLU A 165 1.84 -6.45 13.61
CA GLU A 165 3.31 -6.45 13.53
C GLU A 165 3.80 -7.81 12.97
N SER A 166 3.54 -8.07 11.69
CA SER A 166 3.86 -9.35 11.03
C SER A 166 5.33 -9.51 10.61
N SER A 167 6.16 -8.49 10.81
CA SER A 167 7.59 -8.49 10.57
C SER A 167 8.31 -7.44 11.43
N LEU A 168 9.63 -7.52 11.53
CA LEU A 168 10.43 -6.48 12.20
C LEU A 168 10.28 -5.13 11.50
N LEU A 169 10.13 -5.11 10.17
CA LEU A 169 9.87 -3.90 9.42
C LEU A 169 8.57 -3.24 9.87
N LEU A 170 7.46 -3.98 9.91
CA LEU A 170 6.17 -3.45 10.34
C LEU A 170 6.16 -3.09 11.82
N LYS A 171 6.79 -3.88 12.67
CA LYS A 171 6.96 -3.53 14.08
C LYS A 171 7.60 -2.15 14.27
N TYR A 172 8.61 -1.83 13.45
CA TYR A 172 9.26 -0.52 13.50
C TYR A 172 8.39 0.59 12.89
N TYR A 173 7.77 0.34 11.71
CA TYR A 173 6.99 1.35 11.01
C TYR A 173 5.68 1.69 11.71
N LEU A 174 4.95 0.69 12.21
CA LEU A 174 3.65 0.89 12.86
C LEU A 174 3.78 1.70 14.14
N ARG A 175 4.81 1.45 14.96
CA ARG A 175 5.05 2.24 16.17
C ARG A 175 5.25 3.72 15.83
N ARG A 176 6.13 4.01 14.88
CA ARG A 176 6.38 5.39 14.44
C ARG A 176 5.16 6.04 13.80
N MET A 177 4.42 5.29 13.00
CA MET A 177 3.21 5.79 12.36
C MET A 177 2.14 6.14 13.40
N VAL A 178 1.95 5.29 14.41
CA VAL A 178 0.98 5.55 15.49
C VAL A 178 1.44 6.74 16.35
N ASP A 179 2.72 6.84 16.70
CA ASP A 179 3.27 7.98 17.42
C ASP A 179 3.08 9.28 16.65
N ASP A 180 3.43 9.31 15.37
CA ASP A 180 3.21 10.48 14.50
C ASP A 180 1.72 10.84 14.36
N MET A 181 0.85 9.84 14.27
CA MET A 181 -0.60 10.02 14.23
C MET A 181 -1.10 10.68 15.51
N LEU A 182 -0.76 10.14 16.67
CA LEU A 182 -1.18 10.67 17.98
C LEU A 182 -0.66 12.10 18.19
N ASN A 183 0.59 12.37 17.85
CA ASN A 183 1.16 13.72 17.92
C ASN A 183 0.42 14.70 16.99
N LYS A 184 -0.02 14.28 15.80
CA LYS A 184 -0.81 15.13 14.91
C LYS A 184 -2.22 15.38 15.44
N LEU A 185 -2.83 14.38 16.08
CA LEU A 185 -4.17 14.51 16.67
C LEU A 185 -4.13 15.40 17.91
N ALA A 186 -3.17 15.21 18.80
CA ALA A 186 -2.97 16.07 19.98
C ALA A 186 -2.75 17.54 19.59
N ALA A 187 -1.94 17.82 18.57
CA ALA A 187 -1.73 19.17 18.05
C ALA A 187 -3.00 19.84 17.47
N LEU A 188 -4.08 19.05 17.28
CA LEU A 188 -5.39 19.54 16.84
C LEU A 188 -6.40 19.65 18.00
N GLY A 189 -5.96 19.45 19.25
CA GLY A 189 -6.84 19.45 20.43
C GLY A 189 -7.73 18.22 20.51
N MET A 190 -7.29 17.10 19.94
CA MET A 190 -7.95 15.79 19.98
C MET A 190 -7.23 14.92 21.02
N GLU A 191 -7.29 15.35 22.29
CA GLU A 191 -6.72 14.61 23.44
C GLU A 191 -7.65 13.49 23.91
#